data_707fd449dcf4d9b97628fe2deae15869
#
_entry.id   707fd449dcf4d9b97628fe2deae15869
#
_cell.length_a   1.000
_cell.length_b   1.000
_cell.length_c   1.000
_cell.angle_alpha   90.00
_cell.angle_beta   90.00
_cell.angle_gamma   90.00
#
_symmetry.space_group_name_H-M   'P 1'
#
loop_
_entity.id
_entity.type
_entity.pdbx_description
1 polymer ?
#
loop_
_entity_poly.entity_id
_entity_poly.type
_entity_poly.pdbx_seq_one_letter_code
_entity_poly.pdbx_strand_id
1 'polypeptide(L)'
;MASVSASTAAMTLVATAKRTVAPRAVMPCARLPADKCRVAAPSRRHRPRASHVSRAGNKTSDPVTEVANMDSLIDLLVDADEEQLLKLVAENVLSFDQKMWIRIASRSDAAESQEEKDKIMTLASKCMKIIETMVESTEDTIKQSSKLLQDIVAAAANPDTGEFDVPLKADALARMSKKMEGAEVDERMLNTVYAWIRKSDEDKLDGMVHILQHLLQCYAARELDAGETPLDSVIAAPAAEWPEKFEEIIAGGFGEEAFNKDLQQRMEKVVLNLPNGSYAQRVQAEYLKEVEDRGKDIYKAKEAAA
;
A
#
# COMPACT_ATOMS: atom_id res chain seq x y z
N MET A 1 23.79 -7.62 24.03
CA MET A 1 24.58 -7.54 22.79
C MET A 1 24.31 -8.80 21.97
N ALA A 2 23.23 -8.85 21.23
CA ALA A 2 22.98 -9.82 20.15
C ALA A 2 21.63 -9.49 19.51
N SER A 3 21.59 -8.54 18.59
CA SER A 3 20.34 -8.22 17.85
C SER A 3 20.63 -7.43 16.58
N VAL A 4 21.47 -7.97 15.68
CA VAL A 4 21.67 -7.38 14.34
C VAL A 4 21.76 -8.47 13.25
N SER A 5 21.34 -9.71 13.50
CA SER A 5 21.62 -10.82 12.57
C SER A 5 20.45 -11.32 11.73
N ALA A 6 19.21 -10.88 11.96
CA ALA A 6 18.03 -11.43 11.28
C ALA A 6 17.67 -10.72 9.96
N SER A 7 18.14 -9.49 9.73
CA SER A 7 17.80 -8.72 8.53
C SER A 7 18.64 -9.08 7.30
N THR A 8 19.81 -9.68 7.50
CA THR A 8 20.76 -9.95 6.40
C THR A 8 20.47 -11.28 5.69
N ALA A 9 19.79 -12.23 6.34
CA ALA A 9 19.50 -13.55 5.77
C ALA A 9 18.38 -13.52 4.70
N ALA A 10 17.43 -12.60 4.81
CA ALA A 10 16.36 -12.46 3.83
C ALA A 10 16.82 -11.87 2.48
N MET A 11 17.91 -11.12 2.48
CA MET A 11 18.49 -10.53 1.25
C MET A 11 19.38 -11.50 0.46
N THR A 12 19.88 -12.57 1.08
CA THR A 12 20.81 -13.50 0.41
C THR A 12 20.10 -14.49 -0.54
N LEU A 13 18.80 -14.70 -0.38
CA LEU A 13 18.01 -15.60 -1.25
C LEU A 13 17.67 -14.98 -2.62
N VAL A 14 17.76 -13.64 -2.75
CA VAL A 14 17.47 -12.93 -4.00
C VAL A 14 18.68 -12.81 -4.95
N ALA A 15 19.90 -13.11 -4.47
CA ALA A 15 21.12 -12.85 -5.23
C ALA A 15 21.53 -13.96 -6.22
N THR A 16 20.80 -15.08 -6.33
CA THR A 16 21.13 -16.19 -7.22
C THR A 16 20.35 -16.26 -8.53
N ALA A 17 19.57 -15.24 -8.89
CA ALA A 17 18.96 -15.15 -10.21
C ALA A 17 20.04 -14.89 -11.28
N LYS A 18 20.52 -15.95 -11.89
CA LYS A 18 21.44 -15.88 -13.02
C LYS A 18 20.77 -15.12 -14.18
N ARG A 19 21.41 -14.03 -14.55
CA ARG A 19 21.09 -13.16 -15.65
C ARG A 19 21.17 -13.93 -16.97
N THR A 20 20.08 -14.46 -17.46
CA THR A 20 19.92 -14.78 -18.89
C THR A 20 19.42 -13.54 -19.60
N VAL A 21 20.34 -12.88 -20.28
CA VAL A 21 20.05 -11.72 -21.14
C VAL A 21 19.33 -12.24 -22.38
N ALA A 22 17.99 -12.09 -22.41
CA ALA A 22 17.23 -12.19 -23.65
C ALA A 22 17.34 -10.87 -24.43
N PRO A 23 17.40 -10.90 -25.77
CA PRO A 23 17.65 -9.70 -26.56
C PRO A 23 16.45 -8.75 -26.47
N ARG A 24 16.78 -7.52 -26.18
CA ARG A 24 15.92 -6.35 -26.09
C ARG A 24 15.13 -6.17 -27.38
N ALA A 25 13.85 -6.50 -27.37
CA ALA A 25 12.91 -6.04 -28.40
C ALA A 25 12.68 -4.54 -28.16
N VAL A 26 13.35 -3.73 -28.95
CA VAL A 26 13.14 -2.28 -29.03
C VAL A 26 11.82 -2.06 -29.74
N MET A 27 10.78 -1.72 -29.02
CA MET A 27 9.57 -1.17 -29.62
C MET A 27 9.86 0.25 -30.09
N PRO A 28 9.61 0.60 -31.36
CA PRO A 28 9.84 1.94 -31.86
C PRO A 28 8.79 2.90 -31.31
N CYS A 29 9.24 3.90 -30.55
CA CYS A 29 8.42 5.07 -30.27
C CYS A 29 8.04 5.75 -31.58
N ALA A 30 6.77 5.67 -31.97
CA ALA A 30 6.21 6.44 -33.06
C ALA A 30 6.29 7.93 -32.71
N ARG A 31 7.22 8.63 -33.36
CA ARG A 31 7.26 10.11 -33.37
C ARG A 31 6.03 10.61 -34.13
N LEU A 32 5.13 11.28 -33.44
CA LEU A 32 4.10 12.09 -34.07
C LEU A 32 4.76 13.32 -34.72
N PRO A 33 4.41 13.67 -35.97
CA PRO A 33 4.95 14.85 -36.62
C PRO A 33 4.37 16.13 -36.05
N ALA A 34 5.25 17.05 -35.63
CA ALA A 34 4.91 18.41 -35.34
C ALA A 34 4.66 19.14 -36.67
N ASP A 35 3.42 19.38 -37.01
CA ASP A 35 3.10 20.42 -37.99
C ASP A 35 1.70 21.03 -37.78
N LYS A 36 1.74 22.35 -37.59
CA LYS A 36 0.72 23.33 -37.93
C LYS A 36 -0.61 23.35 -37.16
N CYS A 37 -0.62 24.12 -36.07
CA CYS A 37 -1.74 25.01 -35.80
C CYS A 37 -1.24 26.35 -35.27
N ARG A 38 -1.04 27.31 -36.17
CA ARG A 38 -1.07 28.73 -35.87
C ARG A 38 -2.53 29.10 -35.61
N VAL A 39 -2.88 29.34 -34.36
CA VAL A 39 -4.12 30.02 -34.02
C VAL A 39 -3.75 31.29 -33.24
N ALA A 40 -4.34 32.40 -33.72
CA ALA A 40 -4.14 33.78 -33.36
C ALA A 40 -4.26 34.02 -31.84
N ALA A 41 -3.45 34.95 -31.36
CA ALA A 41 -3.53 35.49 -30.02
C ALA A 41 -4.84 36.31 -29.83
N PRO A 42 -5.63 36.03 -28.78
CA PRO A 42 -6.59 37.00 -28.29
C PRO A 42 -6.01 37.86 -27.22
N SER A 43 -6.38 39.13 -27.33
CA SER A 43 -6.07 40.34 -26.56
C SER A 43 -6.10 40.17 -25.06
N ARG A 44 -5.20 40.93 -24.41
CA ARG A 44 -5.20 41.29 -22.99
C ARG A 44 -6.59 41.67 -22.49
N ARG A 45 -7.17 40.87 -21.62
CA ARG A 45 -8.16 41.35 -20.62
C ARG A 45 -8.08 40.49 -19.34
N HIS A 46 -7.85 41.19 -18.22
CA HIS A 46 -8.05 40.83 -16.82
C HIS A 46 -7.43 39.51 -16.32
N ARG A 47 -6.25 39.62 -15.70
CA ARG A 47 -5.78 38.67 -14.69
C ARG A 47 -6.76 38.67 -13.51
N PRO A 48 -7.42 37.54 -13.17
CA PRO A 48 -7.92 37.35 -11.84
C PRO A 48 -6.72 37.20 -10.90
N ARG A 49 -6.78 37.94 -9.83
CA ARG A 49 -5.86 37.93 -8.69
C ARG A 49 -5.68 36.50 -8.26
N ALA A 50 -4.46 36.00 -8.33
CA ALA A 50 -4.10 34.69 -7.82
C ALA A 50 -4.54 34.61 -6.34
N SER A 51 -5.52 33.77 -6.07
CA SER A 51 -5.79 33.34 -4.71
C SER A 51 -4.53 32.64 -4.21
N HIS A 52 -3.94 33.19 -3.16
CA HIS A 52 -2.88 32.55 -2.39
C HIS A 52 -3.36 31.16 -1.98
N VAL A 53 -2.92 30.14 -2.69
CA VAL A 53 -2.87 28.79 -2.14
C VAL A 53 -1.88 28.91 -0.99
N SER A 54 -2.42 28.97 0.22
CA SER A 54 -1.63 28.89 1.44
C SER A 54 -0.94 27.53 1.40
N ARG A 55 0.32 27.56 0.96
CA ARG A 55 1.28 26.50 1.22
C ARG A 55 1.21 26.31 2.75
N ALA A 56 0.72 25.17 3.21
CA ALA A 56 0.76 24.78 4.61
C ALA A 56 2.23 24.83 5.02
N GLY A 57 2.67 26.01 5.42
CA GLY A 57 3.96 26.20 6.08
C GLY A 57 3.85 25.42 7.38
N ASN A 58 4.82 24.55 7.59
CA ASN A 58 5.14 24.00 8.89
C ASN A 58 5.17 25.18 9.87
N LYS A 59 4.06 25.38 10.62
CA LYS A 59 4.03 26.36 11.70
C LYS A 59 4.99 25.79 12.74
N THR A 60 6.21 26.33 12.76
CA THR A 60 7.04 26.24 13.96
C THR A 60 6.21 26.85 15.06
N SER A 61 5.59 26.01 15.90
CA SER A 61 4.90 26.44 17.11
C SER A 61 5.93 27.20 17.95
N ASP A 62 5.54 28.37 18.47
CA ASP A 62 6.41 29.11 19.38
C ASP A 62 6.88 28.16 20.50
N PRO A 63 8.20 28.17 20.84
CA PRO A 63 8.75 27.25 21.85
C PRO A 63 7.99 27.32 23.18
N VAL A 64 7.41 28.47 23.50
CA VAL A 64 6.58 28.66 24.72
C VAL A 64 5.26 27.90 24.63
N THR A 65 4.61 27.91 23.46
CA THR A 65 3.37 27.13 23.22
C THR A 65 3.64 25.63 23.19
N GLU A 66 4.78 25.22 22.68
CA GLU A 66 5.19 23.79 22.66
C GLU A 66 5.38 23.26 24.09
N VAL A 67 6.06 24.03 24.95
CA VAL A 67 6.25 23.68 26.38
C VAL A 67 4.92 23.64 27.13
N ALA A 68 4.03 24.61 26.90
CA ALA A 68 2.72 24.66 27.53
C ALA A 68 1.84 23.46 27.13
N ASN A 69 1.92 23.02 25.86
CA ASN A 69 1.21 21.83 25.39
C ASN A 69 1.76 20.55 26.04
N MET A 70 3.09 20.45 26.18
CA MET A 70 3.71 19.32 26.89
C MET A 70 3.28 19.28 28.36
N ASP A 71 3.25 20.42 29.07
CA ASP A 71 2.82 20.50 30.45
C ASP A 71 1.35 20.09 30.60
N SER A 72 0.47 20.58 29.73
CA SER A 72 -0.94 20.18 29.73
C SER A 72 -1.13 18.68 29.49
N LEU A 73 -0.34 18.08 28.60
CA LEU A 73 -0.37 16.63 28.38
C LEU A 73 0.13 15.86 29.60
N ILE A 74 1.21 16.32 30.25
CA ILE A 74 1.72 15.69 31.47
C ILE A 74 0.68 15.75 32.61
N ASP A 75 -0.02 16.88 32.79
CA ASP A 75 -1.07 17.01 33.79
C ASP A 75 -2.22 16.04 33.54
N LEU A 76 -2.68 15.92 32.27
CA LEU A 76 -3.69 14.93 31.88
C LEU A 76 -3.26 13.48 32.14
N LEU A 77 -1.98 13.17 31.91
CA LEU A 77 -1.43 11.84 32.16
C LEU A 77 -1.29 11.52 33.65
N VAL A 78 -0.98 12.53 34.49
CA VAL A 78 -0.87 12.36 35.95
C VAL A 78 -2.24 12.06 36.57
N ASP A 79 -3.30 12.71 36.08
CA ASP A 79 -4.66 12.56 36.57
C ASP A 79 -5.42 11.37 36.00
N ALA A 80 -4.87 10.73 34.94
CA ALA A 80 -5.52 9.62 34.24
C ALA A 80 -5.48 8.31 35.04
N ASP A 81 -6.57 7.56 35.00
CA ASP A 81 -6.59 6.17 35.44
C ASP A 81 -5.81 5.26 34.42
N GLU A 82 -5.70 3.97 34.72
CA GLU A 82 -4.87 3.06 33.93
C GLU A 82 -5.40 2.85 32.50
N GLU A 83 -6.72 2.82 32.30
CA GLU A 83 -7.36 2.66 30.99
C GLU A 83 -7.25 3.96 30.18
N GLN A 84 -7.50 5.09 30.81
CA GLN A 84 -7.34 6.41 30.21
C GLN A 84 -5.89 6.70 29.86
N LEU A 85 -4.94 6.29 30.70
CA LEU A 85 -3.51 6.44 30.46
C LEU A 85 -3.08 5.70 29.18
N LEU A 86 -3.54 4.45 29.01
CA LEU A 86 -3.26 3.68 27.81
C LEU A 86 -3.76 4.40 26.55
N LYS A 87 -4.97 4.92 26.59
CA LYS A 87 -5.59 5.65 25.48
C LYS A 87 -4.85 6.94 25.17
N LEU A 88 -4.57 7.76 26.19
CA LEU A 88 -3.85 9.03 26.03
C LEU A 88 -2.44 8.83 25.47
N VAL A 89 -1.72 7.80 25.93
CA VAL A 89 -0.39 7.47 25.40
C VAL A 89 -0.48 7.03 23.95
N ALA A 90 -1.48 6.19 23.60
CA ALA A 90 -1.67 5.72 22.23
C ALA A 90 -2.01 6.87 21.26
N GLU A 91 -2.91 7.77 21.66
CA GLU A 91 -3.32 8.93 20.86
C GLU A 91 -2.16 9.94 20.67
N ASN A 92 -1.26 10.03 21.62
CA ASN A 92 -0.18 11.01 21.65
C ASN A 92 1.22 10.38 21.51
N VAL A 93 1.32 9.16 20.99
CA VAL A 93 2.60 8.43 20.91
C VAL A 93 3.73 9.21 20.23
N LEU A 94 3.41 10.01 19.21
CA LEU A 94 4.37 10.85 18.49
C LEU A 94 4.86 12.05 19.29
N SER A 95 4.17 12.40 20.37
CA SER A 95 4.57 13.48 21.26
C SER A 95 5.61 13.04 22.31
N PHE A 96 5.81 11.73 22.49
CA PHE A 96 6.82 11.18 23.40
C PHE A 96 8.21 11.16 22.78
N ASP A 97 8.67 12.33 22.34
CA ASP A 97 10.00 12.55 21.83
C ASP A 97 11.01 12.87 22.98
N GLN A 98 12.26 13.14 22.60
CA GLN A 98 13.31 13.49 23.58
C GLN A 98 12.94 14.71 24.42
N LYS A 99 12.24 15.69 23.86
CA LYS A 99 11.86 16.92 24.57
C LYS A 99 10.83 16.62 25.65
N MET A 100 9.86 15.78 25.35
CA MET A 100 8.83 15.35 26.30
C MET A 100 9.47 14.63 27.51
N TRP A 101 10.40 13.71 27.28
CA TRP A 101 11.11 13.02 28.35
C TRP A 101 11.95 13.97 29.22
N ILE A 102 12.64 14.94 28.62
CA ILE A 102 13.37 15.98 29.33
C ILE A 102 12.40 16.83 30.17
N ARG A 103 11.21 17.15 29.65
CA ARG A 103 10.21 17.94 30.37
C ARG A 103 9.66 17.20 31.57
N ILE A 104 9.33 15.91 31.42
CA ILE A 104 8.90 15.05 32.55
C ILE A 104 9.98 15.00 33.63
N ALA A 105 11.24 14.80 33.28
CA ALA A 105 12.36 14.80 34.19
C ALA A 105 12.50 16.16 34.91
N SER A 106 12.42 17.27 34.15
CA SER A 106 12.50 18.62 34.76
C SER A 106 11.36 18.91 35.72
N ARG A 107 10.15 18.43 35.46
CA ARG A 107 9.01 18.55 36.38
C ARG A 107 9.22 17.68 37.63
N SER A 108 9.75 16.47 37.46
CA SER A 108 10.10 15.62 38.60
C SER A 108 11.15 16.27 39.52
N ASP A 109 12.15 16.95 38.95
CA ASP A 109 13.18 17.64 39.70
C ASP A 109 12.68 18.94 40.37
N ALA A 110 11.68 19.60 39.80
CA ALA A 110 11.05 20.80 40.30
C ALA A 110 9.92 20.52 41.31
N ALA A 111 9.55 19.26 41.55
CA ALA A 111 8.47 18.87 42.45
C ALA A 111 8.78 19.29 43.89
N GLU A 112 7.81 19.91 44.57
CA GLU A 112 7.96 20.43 45.94
C GLU A 112 7.95 19.33 47.00
N SER A 113 7.31 18.18 46.66
CA SER A 113 7.19 17.04 47.57
C SER A 113 7.77 15.75 46.99
N GLN A 114 8.27 14.87 47.86
CA GLN A 114 8.75 13.54 47.44
C GLN A 114 7.61 12.71 46.86
N GLU A 115 6.38 12.85 47.36
CA GLU A 115 5.22 12.14 46.83
C GLU A 115 4.90 12.53 45.37
N GLU A 116 4.99 13.81 45.04
CA GLU A 116 4.77 14.32 43.69
C GLU A 116 5.87 13.83 42.74
N LYS A 117 7.12 13.87 43.24
CA LYS A 117 8.26 13.32 42.49
C LYS A 117 8.06 11.85 42.17
N ASP A 118 7.66 11.04 43.14
CA ASP A 118 7.43 9.60 42.98
C ASP A 118 6.24 9.32 42.04
N LYS A 119 5.19 10.15 42.06
CA LYS A 119 4.07 10.06 41.10
C LYS A 119 4.54 10.30 39.67
N ILE A 120 5.30 11.36 39.41
CA ILE A 120 5.81 11.68 38.05
C ILE A 120 6.77 10.59 37.56
N MET A 121 7.64 10.08 38.44
CA MET A 121 8.55 8.99 38.09
C MET A 121 7.82 7.68 37.77
N THR A 122 6.78 7.37 38.54
CA THR A 122 5.93 6.20 38.31
C THR A 122 5.16 6.34 36.98
N LEU A 123 4.61 7.54 36.74
CA LEU A 123 3.97 7.85 35.45
C LEU A 123 4.93 7.64 34.26
N ALA A 124 6.15 8.22 34.37
CA ALA A 124 7.16 8.05 33.29
C ALA A 124 7.45 6.57 33.00
N SER A 125 7.60 5.76 34.05
CA SER A 125 7.84 4.33 33.94
C SER A 125 6.67 3.60 33.29
N LYS A 126 5.42 3.95 33.65
CA LYS A 126 4.21 3.39 33.02
C LYS A 126 4.09 3.78 31.55
N CYS A 127 4.27 5.05 31.21
CA CYS A 127 4.26 5.53 29.83
C CYS A 127 5.32 4.80 28.98
N MET A 128 6.54 4.68 29.50
CA MET A 128 7.62 3.97 28.80
C MET A 128 7.26 2.51 28.54
N LYS A 129 6.70 1.81 29.52
CA LYS A 129 6.27 0.42 29.38
C LYS A 129 5.14 0.26 28.36
N ILE A 130 4.17 1.18 28.34
CA ILE A 130 3.08 1.19 27.37
C ILE A 130 3.64 1.36 25.94
N ILE A 131 4.53 2.34 25.75
CA ILE A 131 5.15 2.60 24.44
C ILE A 131 5.98 1.40 23.98
N GLU A 132 6.78 0.80 24.87
CA GLU A 132 7.57 -0.40 24.58
C GLU A 132 6.67 -1.55 24.12
N THR A 133 5.58 -1.84 24.83
CA THR A 133 4.61 -2.88 24.45
C THR A 133 3.97 -2.58 23.08
N MET A 134 3.64 -1.31 22.80
CA MET A 134 3.08 -0.91 21.50
C MET A 134 4.09 -1.10 20.36
N VAL A 135 5.35 -0.76 20.58
CA VAL A 135 6.43 -0.94 19.61
C VAL A 135 6.66 -2.43 19.33
N GLU A 136 6.76 -3.26 20.37
CA GLU A 136 6.92 -4.71 20.24
C GLU A 136 5.74 -5.32 19.46
N SER A 137 4.50 -4.98 19.82
CA SER A 137 3.30 -5.46 19.10
C SER A 137 3.31 -5.05 17.63
N THR A 138 3.75 -3.83 17.32
CA THR A 138 3.85 -3.34 15.95
C THR A 138 4.95 -4.08 15.17
N GLU A 139 6.12 -4.28 15.78
CA GLU A 139 7.21 -5.04 15.18
C GLU A 139 6.82 -6.48 14.88
N ASP A 140 6.12 -7.15 15.81
CA ASP A 140 5.66 -8.52 15.62
C ASP A 140 4.65 -8.62 14.48
N THR A 141 3.74 -7.66 14.37
CA THR A 141 2.80 -7.59 13.27
C THR A 141 3.52 -7.40 11.92
N ILE A 142 4.52 -6.52 11.87
CA ILE A 142 5.33 -6.31 10.65
C ILE A 142 6.09 -7.59 10.29
N LYS A 143 6.67 -8.29 11.27
CA LYS A 143 7.38 -9.56 11.07
C LYS A 143 6.43 -10.62 10.51
N GLN A 144 5.20 -10.73 11.06
CA GLN A 144 4.18 -11.67 10.60
C GLN A 144 3.75 -11.37 9.16
N SER A 145 3.44 -10.12 8.83
CA SER A 145 3.10 -9.70 7.46
C SER A 145 4.23 -9.97 6.47
N SER A 146 5.48 -9.69 6.86
CA SER A 146 6.65 -9.95 6.01
C SER A 146 6.88 -11.45 5.80
N LYS A 147 6.69 -12.26 6.83
CA LYS A 147 6.81 -13.72 6.73
C LYS A 147 5.71 -14.30 5.83
N LEU A 148 4.47 -13.88 6.01
CA LEU A 148 3.36 -14.30 5.16
C LEU A 148 3.62 -13.95 3.69
N LEU A 149 4.10 -12.73 3.42
CA LEU A 149 4.49 -12.33 2.08
C LEU A 149 5.60 -13.20 1.50
N GLN A 150 6.64 -13.50 2.29
CA GLN A 150 7.71 -14.41 1.87
C GLN A 150 7.18 -15.81 1.54
N ASP A 151 6.28 -16.35 2.36
CA ASP A 151 5.69 -17.67 2.15
C ASP A 151 4.83 -17.72 0.88
N ILE A 152 4.10 -16.65 0.55
CA ILE A 152 3.30 -16.56 -0.68
C ILE A 152 4.22 -16.43 -1.89
N VAL A 153 5.23 -15.55 -1.84
CA VAL A 153 6.20 -15.38 -2.93
C VAL A 153 6.99 -16.67 -3.15
N ALA A 154 7.41 -17.35 -2.09
CA ALA A 154 8.11 -18.64 -2.20
C ALA A 154 7.26 -19.74 -2.87
N ALA A 155 5.92 -19.68 -2.74
CA ALA A 155 5.03 -20.60 -3.43
C ALA A 155 5.05 -20.43 -4.97
N ALA A 156 5.46 -19.28 -5.48
CA ALA A 156 5.65 -19.04 -6.92
C ALA A 156 6.94 -19.67 -7.46
N ALA A 157 7.93 -19.96 -6.60
CA ALA A 157 9.17 -20.58 -7.03
C ALA A 157 8.93 -22.01 -7.56
N ASN A 158 9.79 -22.41 -8.47
CA ASN A 158 9.83 -23.78 -8.96
C ASN A 158 10.23 -24.72 -7.80
N PRO A 159 9.43 -25.75 -7.47
CA PRO A 159 9.72 -26.63 -6.34
C PRO A 159 11.03 -27.42 -6.48
N ASP A 160 11.47 -27.68 -7.71
CA ASP A 160 12.66 -28.50 -7.98
C ASP A 160 13.96 -27.67 -7.94
N THR A 161 13.91 -26.43 -8.41
CA THR A 161 15.10 -25.57 -8.55
C THR A 161 15.15 -24.43 -7.51
N GLY A 162 14.02 -24.07 -6.92
CA GLY A 162 13.90 -22.90 -6.03
C GLY A 162 14.01 -21.55 -6.76
N GLU A 163 14.08 -21.56 -8.10
CA GLU A 163 14.17 -20.35 -8.92
C GLU A 163 12.79 -19.88 -9.38
N PHE A 164 12.68 -18.60 -9.72
CA PHE A 164 11.46 -18.03 -10.28
C PHE A 164 11.52 -18.05 -11.81
N ASP A 165 10.53 -18.69 -12.42
CA ASP A 165 10.31 -18.59 -13.86
C ASP A 165 9.60 -17.26 -14.16
N VAL A 166 10.19 -16.38 -14.96
CA VAL A 166 9.57 -15.11 -15.39
C VAL A 166 9.46 -15.11 -16.91
N PRO A 167 8.25 -14.99 -17.48
CA PRO A 167 6.94 -14.82 -16.82
C PRO A 167 6.49 -16.05 -16.01
N LEU A 168 5.68 -15.80 -14.97
CA LEU A 168 5.18 -16.87 -14.12
C LEU A 168 4.31 -17.84 -14.91
N LYS A 169 4.52 -19.13 -14.68
CA LYS A 169 3.71 -20.20 -15.28
C LYS A 169 2.35 -20.32 -14.56
N ALA A 170 1.35 -20.86 -15.22
CA ALA A 170 0.01 -21.03 -14.66
C ALA A 170 0.00 -21.88 -13.35
N ASP A 171 0.86 -22.88 -13.25
CA ASP A 171 1.02 -23.70 -12.04
C ASP A 171 1.63 -22.90 -10.85
N ALA A 172 2.55 -21.97 -11.12
CA ALA A 172 3.09 -21.08 -10.11
C ALA A 172 2.03 -20.09 -9.60
N LEU A 173 1.22 -19.52 -10.50
CA LEU A 173 0.09 -18.66 -10.15
C LEU A 173 -0.95 -19.42 -9.30
N ALA A 174 -1.28 -20.66 -9.68
CA ALA A 174 -2.20 -21.51 -8.93
C ALA A 174 -1.69 -21.81 -7.51
N ARG A 175 -0.38 -22.06 -7.35
CA ARG A 175 0.22 -22.25 -6.03
C ARG A 175 0.16 -20.98 -5.18
N MET A 176 0.41 -19.82 -5.78
CA MET A 176 0.29 -18.53 -5.08
C MET A 176 -1.16 -18.28 -4.64
N SER A 177 -2.13 -18.41 -5.55
CA SER A 177 -3.56 -18.24 -5.24
C SER A 177 -3.99 -19.16 -4.09
N LYS A 178 -3.64 -20.43 -4.16
CA LYS A 178 -3.95 -21.41 -3.11
C LYS A 178 -3.34 -21.02 -1.75
N LYS A 179 -2.12 -20.48 -1.76
CA LYS A 179 -1.48 -20.03 -0.52
C LYS A 179 -2.17 -18.77 0.03
N MET A 180 -2.68 -17.91 -0.85
CA MET A 180 -3.44 -16.72 -0.46
C MET A 180 -4.84 -17.02 0.06
N GLU A 181 -5.52 -18.10 -0.42
CA GLU A 181 -6.85 -18.49 0.05
C GLU A 181 -6.90 -18.70 1.57
N GLY A 182 -5.83 -19.26 2.13
CA GLY A 182 -5.70 -19.50 3.58
C GLY A 182 -5.06 -18.34 4.36
N ALA A 183 -4.78 -17.22 3.71
CA ALA A 183 -4.05 -16.10 4.30
C ALA A 183 -4.97 -14.92 4.57
N GLU A 184 -4.85 -14.33 5.76
CA GLU A 184 -5.48 -13.05 6.07
C GLU A 184 -4.61 -11.93 5.51
N VAL A 185 -5.04 -11.36 4.38
CA VAL A 185 -4.36 -10.24 3.72
C VAL A 185 -5.01 -8.94 4.19
N ASP A 186 -4.39 -8.31 5.15
CA ASP A 186 -4.83 -7.04 5.71
C ASP A 186 -4.12 -5.83 5.04
N GLU A 187 -4.54 -4.64 5.43
CA GLU A 187 -3.98 -3.37 4.95
C GLU A 187 -2.48 -3.25 5.21
N ARG A 188 -1.97 -3.84 6.31
CA ARG A 188 -0.55 -3.82 6.67
C ARG A 188 0.27 -4.69 5.74
N MET A 189 -0.26 -5.85 5.39
CA MET A 189 0.37 -6.72 4.42
C MET A 189 0.42 -6.04 3.03
N LEU A 190 -0.66 -5.43 2.59
CA LEU A 190 -0.67 -4.68 1.32
C LEU A 190 0.36 -3.54 1.32
N ASN A 191 0.47 -2.79 2.42
CA ASN A 191 1.54 -1.79 2.57
C ASN A 191 2.93 -2.42 2.43
N THR A 192 3.15 -3.60 3.03
CA THR A 192 4.41 -4.33 2.91
C THR A 192 4.69 -4.75 1.47
N VAL A 193 3.67 -5.23 0.73
CA VAL A 193 3.80 -5.56 -0.70
C VAL A 193 4.22 -4.33 -1.51
N TYR A 194 3.57 -3.19 -1.32
CA TYR A 194 3.96 -1.95 -2.01
C TYR A 194 5.36 -1.46 -1.64
N ALA A 195 5.77 -1.64 -0.38
CA ALA A 195 7.13 -1.33 0.03
C ALA A 195 8.16 -2.22 -0.68
N TRP A 196 7.86 -3.50 -0.84
CA TRP A 196 8.70 -4.45 -1.56
C TRP A 196 8.73 -4.18 -3.06
N ILE A 197 7.60 -3.81 -3.68
CA ILE A 197 7.56 -3.39 -5.10
C ILE A 197 8.49 -2.20 -5.31
N ARG A 198 8.38 -1.15 -4.49
CA ARG A 198 9.26 0.03 -4.60
C ARG A 198 10.72 -0.35 -4.45
N LYS A 199 11.05 -1.19 -3.46
CA LYS A 199 12.44 -1.63 -3.25
C LYS A 199 12.96 -2.47 -4.41
N SER A 200 12.13 -3.37 -4.95
CA SER A 200 12.50 -4.20 -6.10
C SER A 200 12.71 -3.38 -7.37
N ASP A 201 11.90 -2.32 -7.57
CA ASP A 201 12.04 -1.38 -8.67
C ASP A 201 13.33 -0.55 -8.55
N GLU A 202 13.64 -0.02 -7.37
CA GLU A 202 14.91 0.66 -7.06
C GLU A 202 16.12 -0.23 -7.34
N ASP A 203 16.04 -1.51 -6.97
CA ASP A 203 17.08 -2.50 -7.15
C ASP A 203 17.08 -3.12 -8.57
N LYS A 204 16.15 -2.70 -9.46
CA LYS A 204 15.97 -3.19 -10.83
C LYS A 204 15.74 -4.70 -10.92
N LEU A 205 14.96 -5.22 -10.01
CA LEU A 205 14.54 -6.62 -9.93
C LEU A 205 13.18 -6.81 -10.61
N ASP A 206 13.09 -6.58 -11.93
CA ASP A 206 11.85 -6.60 -12.70
C ASP A 206 11.04 -7.89 -12.49
N GLY A 207 11.70 -9.05 -12.38
CA GLY A 207 11.04 -10.32 -12.11
C GLY A 207 10.29 -10.33 -10.76
N MET A 208 10.88 -9.74 -9.71
CA MET A 208 10.23 -9.65 -8.41
C MET A 208 9.05 -8.67 -8.45
N VAL A 209 9.18 -7.55 -9.16
CA VAL A 209 8.07 -6.60 -9.37
C VAL A 209 6.88 -7.32 -10.03
N HIS A 210 7.11 -8.12 -11.07
CA HIS A 210 6.05 -8.91 -11.72
C HIS A 210 5.39 -9.91 -10.77
N ILE A 211 6.17 -10.64 -9.96
CA ILE A 211 5.62 -11.59 -8.98
C ILE A 211 4.70 -10.86 -7.98
N LEU A 212 5.15 -9.73 -7.45
CA LEU A 212 4.39 -8.94 -6.48
C LEU A 212 3.14 -8.30 -7.10
N GLN A 213 3.20 -7.87 -8.36
CA GLN A 213 2.03 -7.39 -9.10
C GLN A 213 0.99 -8.49 -9.30
N HIS A 214 1.41 -9.71 -9.65
CA HIS A 214 0.50 -10.86 -9.72
C HIS A 214 -0.14 -11.20 -8.38
N LEU A 215 0.61 -11.06 -7.28
CA LEU A 215 0.04 -11.22 -5.94
C LEU A 215 -1.10 -10.22 -5.71
N LEU A 216 -0.91 -8.95 -6.07
CA LEU A 216 -1.96 -7.94 -5.95
C LEU A 216 -3.17 -8.24 -6.86
N GLN A 217 -2.95 -8.77 -8.07
CA GLN A 217 -4.02 -9.21 -8.96
C GLN A 217 -4.82 -10.36 -8.34
N CYS A 218 -4.15 -11.38 -7.78
CA CYS A 218 -4.82 -12.48 -7.08
C CYS A 218 -5.62 -11.99 -5.88
N TYR A 219 -5.09 -11.03 -5.11
CA TYR A 219 -5.81 -10.40 -4.01
C TYR A 219 -7.07 -9.68 -4.51
N ALA A 220 -6.95 -8.83 -5.52
CA ALA A 220 -8.08 -8.09 -6.07
C ALA A 220 -9.17 -9.02 -6.61
N ALA A 221 -8.78 -10.06 -7.36
CA ALA A 221 -9.71 -11.05 -7.90
C ALA A 221 -10.50 -11.79 -6.80
N ARG A 222 -9.87 -12.02 -5.64
CA ARG A 222 -10.51 -12.68 -4.49
C ARG A 222 -11.47 -11.75 -3.73
N GLU A 223 -11.09 -10.50 -3.54
CA GLU A 223 -11.84 -9.55 -2.69
C GLU A 223 -12.96 -8.80 -3.44
N LEU A 224 -12.94 -8.82 -4.76
CA LEU A 224 -13.99 -8.20 -5.56
C LEU A 224 -15.26 -9.03 -5.47
N ASP A 225 -16.36 -8.39 -5.08
CA ASP A 225 -17.68 -9.02 -5.03
C ASP A 225 -18.10 -9.57 -6.39
N ALA A 226 -18.61 -10.79 -6.40
CA ALA A 226 -19.28 -11.35 -7.57
C ALA A 226 -20.50 -10.48 -7.93
N GLY A 227 -20.60 -10.10 -9.21
CA GLY A 227 -21.69 -9.28 -9.74
C GLY A 227 -22.83 -10.10 -10.35
N GLU A 228 -22.71 -11.43 -10.32
CA GLU A 228 -23.62 -12.37 -11.00
C GLU A 228 -23.74 -12.08 -12.50
N THR A 229 -22.63 -11.63 -13.09
CA THR A 229 -22.54 -11.27 -14.51
C THR A 229 -21.47 -12.09 -15.21
N PRO A 230 -21.49 -12.18 -16.55
CA PRO A 230 -20.42 -12.86 -17.30
C PRO A 230 -19.01 -12.32 -17.02
N LEU A 231 -18.88 -11.05 -16.58
CA LEU A 231 -17.61 -10.43 -16.24
C LEU A 231 -16.91 -11.11 -15.05
N ASP A 232 -17.66 -11.80 -14.17
CA ASP A 232 -17.06 -12.55 -13.05
C ASP A 232 -16.06 -13.59 -13.52
N SER A 233 -16.31 -14.22 -14.68
CA SER A 233 -15.40 -15.19 -15.25
C SER A 233 -14.06 -14.59 -15.69
N VAL A 234 -14.06 -13.34 -16.12
CA VAL A 234 -12.85 -12.57 -16.46
C VAL A 234 -12.10 -12.15 -15.21
N ILE A 235 -12.82 -11.61 -14.22
CA ILE A 235 -12.23 -11.11 -12.96
C ILE A 235 -11.57 -12.26 -12.18
N ALA A 236 -12.18 -13.44 -12.16
CA ALA A 236 -11.64 -14.59 -11.46
C ALA A 236 -10.46 -15.27 -12.21
N ALA A 237 -10.31 -15.03 -13.50
CA ALA A 237 -9.26 -15.65 -14.31
C ALA A 237 -7.93 -14.89 -14.19
N PRO A 238 -6.79 -15.59 -14.33
CA PRO A 238 -5.49 -14.95 -14.48
C PRO A 238 -5.46 -14.02 -15.69
N ALA A 239 -4.74 -12.91 -15.61
CA ALA A 239 -4.68 -11.90 -16.67
C ALA A 239 -4.21 -12.43 -18.03
N ALA A 240 -3.48 -13.54 -18.06
CA ALA A 240 -3.07 -14.22 -19.28
C ALA A 240 -4.25 -14.87 -20.04
N GLU A 241 -5.29 -15.27 -19.33
CA GLU A 241 -6.49 -15.92 -19.90
C GLU A 241 -7.60 -14.92 -20.26
N TRP A 242 -7.46 -13.65 -19.89
CA TRP A 242 -8.47 -12.63 -20.16
C TRP A 242 -8.89 -12.53 -21.63
N PRO A 243 -7.99 -12.57 -22.64
CA PRO A 243 -8.42 -12.50 -24.04
C PRO A 243 -9.43 -13.60 -24.39
N GLU A 244 -9.14 -14.84 -23.97
CA GLU A 244 -10.03 -16.00 -24.23
C GLU A 244 -11.37 -15.84 -23.49
N LYS A 245 -11.33 -15.38 -22.23
CA LYS A 245 -12.52 -15.14 -21.43
C LYS A 245 -13.38 -14.01 -21.98
N PHE A 246 -12.77 -12.94 -22.46
CA PHE A 246 -13.49 -11.87 -23.16
C PHE A 246 -14.15 -12.38 -24.45
N GLU A 247 -13.47 -13.17 -25.24
CA GLU A 247 -14.07 -13.77 -26.45
C GLU A 247 -15.27 -14.64 -26.09
N GLU A 248 -15.21 -15.42 -25.04
CA GLU A 248 -16.28 -16.28 -24.53
C GLU A 248 -17.53 -15.45 -24.14
N ILE A 249 -17.38 -14.41 -23.32
CA ILE A 249 -18.51 -13.57 -22.88
C ILE A 249 -19.10 -12.74 -24.02
N ILE A 250 -18.26 -12.27 -24.95
CA ILE A 250 -18.73 -11.54 -26.14
C ILE A 250 -19.50 -12.47 -27.07
N ALA A 251 -19.06 -13.71 -27.28
CA ALA A 251 -19.79 -14.71 -28.03
C ALA A 251 -21.14 -15.07 -27.39
N GLY A 252 -21.20 -15.00 -26.04
CA GLY A 252 -22.41 -15.12 -25.24
C GLY A 252 -23.37 -13.92 -25.31
N GLY A 253 -23.03 -12.87 -26.07
CA GLY A 253 -23.87 -11.67 -26.25
C GLY A 253 -23.65 -10.57 -25.20
N PHE A 254 -22.56 -10.64 -24.40
CA PHE A 254 -22.21 -9.57 -23.45
C PHE A 254 -21.56 -8.40 -24.21
N GLY A 255 -22.37 -7.36 -24.47
CA GLY A 255 -21.95 -6.20 -25.26
C GLY A 255 -21.11 -5.19 -24.47
N GLU A 256 -20.42 -4.30 -25.20
CA GLU A 256 -19.54 -3.27 -24.61
C GLU A 256 -20.30 -2.35 -23.62
N GLU A 257 -21.54 -2.02 -23.89
CA GLU A 257 -22.37 -1.17 -23.03
C GLU A 257 -22.67 -1.84 -21.68
N ALA A 258 -22.98 -3.15 -21.70
CA ALA A 258 -23.19 -3.95 -20.52
C ALA A 258 -21.88 -4.12 -19.71
N PHE A 259 -20.78 -4.34 -20.39
CA PHE A 259 -19.43 -4.39 -19.79
C PHE A 259 -19.09 -3.09 -19.06
N ASN A 260 -19.21 -1.95 -19.73
CA ASN A 260 -18.87 -0.65 -19.15
C ASN A 260 -19.77 -0.34 -17.94
N LYS A 261 -21.06 -0.68 -18.01
CA LYS A 261 -22.02 -0.47 -16.90
C LYS A 261 -21.67 -1.34 -15.69
N ASP A 262 -21.40 -2.63 -15.89
CA ASP A 262 -21.05 -3.53 -14.78
C ASP A 262 -19.73 -3.11 -14.14
N LEU A 263 -18.73 -2.79 -14.94
CA LEU A 263 -17.45 -2.32 -14.43
C LEU A 263 -17.58 -1.04 -13.61
N GLN A 264 -18.38 -0.08 -14.09
CA GLN A 264 -18.65 1.14 -13.35
C GLN A 264 -19.32 0.85 -11.99
N GLN A 265 -20.30 -0.05 -11.95
CA GLN A 265 -20.96 -0.43 -10.70
C GLN A 265 -19.99 -1.06 -9.70
N ARG A 266 -19.07 -1.89 -10.17
CA ARG A 266 -18.02 -2.48 -9.32
C ARG A 266 -17.05 -1.43 -8.80
N MET A 267 -16.64 -0.50 -9.65
CA MET A 267 -15.77 0.61 -9.25
C MET A 267 -16.44 1.49 -8.20
N GLU A 268 -17.73 1.79 -8.37
CA GLU A 268 -18.51 2.53 -7.38
C GLU A 268 -18.59 1.79 -6.04
N LYS A 269 -18.81 0.47 -6.04
CA LYS A 269 -18.77 -0.36 -4.83
C LYS A 269 -17.43 -0.28 -4.11
N VAL A 270 -16.32 -0.41 -4.85
CA VAL A 270 -14.96 -0.30 -4.30
C VAL A 270 -14.74 1.05 -3.61
N VAL A 271 -15.20 2.14 -4.25
CA VAL A 271 -15.06 3.49 -3.69
C VAL A 271 -15.92 3.72 -2.46
N LEU A 272 -17.14 3.14 -2.43
CA LEU A 272 -18.10 3.35 -1.34
C LEU A 272 -17.86 2.44 -0.13
N ASN A 273 -17.40 1.19 -0.35
CA ASN A 273 -17.30 0.19 0.70
C ASN A 273 -15.94 0.17 1.40
N LEU A 274 -14.89 0.65 0.73
CA LEU A 274 -13.55 0.64 1.28
C LEU A 274 -13.13 2.02 1.80
N PRO A 275 -12.31 2.08 2.87
CA PRO A 275 -11.81 3.34 3.40
C PRO A 275 -11.05 4.13 2.34
N ASN A 276 -11.37 5.42 2.22
CA ASN A 276 -10.73 6.28 1.21
C ASN A 276 -9.22 6.37 1.41
N GLY A 277 -8.47 6.06 0.36
CA GLY A 277 -7.02 6.07 0.36
C GLY A 277 -6.37 4.82 0.95
N SER A 278 -7.14 3.77 1.27
CA SER A 278 -6.62 2.48 1.69
C SER A 278 -5.88 1.76 0.54
N TYR A 279 -4.95 0.89 0.89
CA TYR A 279 -4.27 0.05 -0.10
C TYR A 279 -5.24 -0.95 -0.74
N ALA A 280 -6.20 -1.49 0.03
CA ALA A 280 -7.25 -2.36 -0.49
C ALA A 280 -8.09 -1.68 -1.58
N GLN A 281 -8.55 -0.44 -1.34
CA GLN A 281 -9.26 0.36 -2.32
C GLN A 281 -8.42 0.59 -3.58
N ARG A 282 -7.16 0.95 -3.39
CA ARG A 282 -6.23 1.21 -4.48
C ARG A 282 -6.01 -0.02 -5.35
N VAL A 283 -5.72 -1.17 -4.75
CA VAL A 283 -5.44 -2.43 -5.48
C VAL A 283 -6.65 -2.86 -6.29
N GLN A 284 -7.85 -2.84 -5.71
CA GLN A 284 -9.07 -3.24 -6.40
C GLN A 284 -9.42 -2.27 -7.53
N ALA A 285 -9.24 -0.96 -7.32
CA ALA A 285 -9.47 0.04 -8.35
C ALA A 285 -8.47 -0.07 -9.51
N GLU A 286 -7.18 -0.26 -9.23
CA GLU A 286 -6.14 -0.47 -10.24
C GLU A 286 -6.41 -1.75 -11.05
N TYR A 287 -6.85 -2.83 -10.39
CA TYR A 287 -7.21 -4.08 -11.06
C TYR A 287 -8.41 -3.92 -12.01
N LEU A 288 -9.51 -3.31 -11.52
CA LEU A 288 -10.68 -3.04 -12.37
C LEU A 288 -10.33 -2.11 -13.54
N LYS A 289 -9.42 -1.17 -13.33
CA LYS A 289 -8.93 -0.30 -14.40
C LYS A 289 -8.15 -1.08 -15.48
N GLU A 290 -7.33 -2.04 -15.08
CA GLU A 290 -6.62 -2.91 -16.01
C GLU A 290 -7.60 -3.79 -16.82
N VAL A 291 -8.64 -4.33 -16.16
CA VAL A 291 -9.73 -5.06 -16.82
C VAL A 291 -10.46 -4.16 -17.82
N GLU A 292 -10.74 -2.90 -17.46
CA GLU A 292 -11.36 -1.91 -18.33
C GLU A 292 -10.55 -1.66 -19.60
N ASP A 293 -9.27 -1.36 -19.43
CA ASP A 293 -8.39 -0.97 -20.52
C ASP A 293 -8.23 -2.14 -21.52
N ARG A 294 -7.98 -3.35 -21.03
CA ARG A 294 -7.86 -4.55 -21.88
C ARG A 294 -9.19 -4.95 -22.53
N GLY A 295 -10.30 -4.86 -21.77
CA GLY A 295 -11.62 -5.13 -22.31
C GLY A 295 -11.98 -4.21 -23.47
N LYS A 296 -11.79 -2.90 -23.30
CA LYS A 296 -12.03 -1.90 -24.35
C LYS A 296 -11.21 -2.15 -25.61
N ASP A 297 -9.96 -2.58 -25.47
CA ASP A 297 -9.11 -2.89 -26.62
C ASP A 297 -9.65 -4.12 -27.39
N ILE A 298 -10.14 -5.14 -26.69
CA ILE A 298 -10.72 -6.34 -27.29
C ILE A 298 -12.05 -6.02 -28.01
N TYR A 299 -12.96 -5.24 -27.38
CA TYR A 299 -14.20 -4.83 -28.00
C TYR A 299 -13.97 -4.00 -29.28
N LYS A 300 -13.06 -3.02 -29.24
CA LYS A 300 -12.66 -2.23 -30.42
C LYS A 300 -12.06 -3.06 -31.54
N ALA A 301 -11.20 -4.02 -31.20
CA ALA A 301 -10.62 -4.91 -32.20
C ALA A 301 -11.69 -5.74 -32.91
N LYS A 302 -12.71 -6.18 -32.17
CA LYS A 302 -13.83 -6.95 -32.73
C LYS A 302 -14.76 -6.11 -33.58
N GLU A 303 -15.05 -4.87 -33.22
CA GLU A 303 -15.80 -3.94 -34.06
C GLU A 303 -15.08 -3.63 -35.38
N ALA A 304 -13.75 -3.49 -35.35
CA ALA A 304 -12.94 -3.25 -36.53
C ALA A 304 -12.86 -4.47 -37.47
N ALA A 305 -13.14 -5.67 -36.98
CA ALA A 305 -13.11 -6.93 -37.71
C ALA A 305 -14.50 -7.36 -38.25
N ALA A 306 -15.59 -6.72 -37.79
CA ALA A 306 -16.97 -7.01 -38.21
C ALA A 306 -17.43 -6.10 -39.34
#